data_3a28672bf0a38e327a6462a53e279ad0
#
_entry.id   3a28672bf0a38e327a6462a53e279ad0
#
_cell.length_a   1.000
_cell.length_b   1.000
_cell.length_c   1.000
_cell.angle_alpha   90.00
_cell.angle_beta   90.00
_cell.angle_gamma   90.00
#
_symmetry.space_group_name_H-M   'P 1'
#
loop_
_entity.id
_entity.type
_entity.pdbx_description
1 polymer ?
#
loop_
_entity_poly.entity_id
_entity_poly.type
_entity_poly.pdbx_seq_one_letter_code
_entity_poly.pdbx_strand_id
1 'polypeptide(L)'
;VDRTFVRPASKGYVSIVPRPVQSGVSNFSSNLSLPGTIVNNVLQGRIGEAGQNTLRFALNTTLGIGGIFDPSSEFKLYRAKADFGETLAVWGVGEGAYVELPLIGPATERDAVGRIVDLFTNPLTYMVPAPESYYGTGASVAARLGDRGTFGDTIDSVLYDSADSYAQAQTIYLQNRRFELGQAAPEAELDPFDLNTEGF
;
A
#
# COMPACT_ATOMS: atom_id res chain seq x y z
N VAL A 1 -18.79 -5.16 -4.59
CA VAL A 1 -17.68 -5.73 -5.36
C VAL A 1 -16.90 -6.72 -4.50
N ASP A 2 -16.42 -6.34 -3.29
CA ASP A 2 -15.60 -7.23 -2.44
C ASP A 2 -16.36 -8.53 -2.11
N ARG A 3 -17.57 -8.45 -1.60
CA ARG A 3 -18.35 -9.61 -1.17
C ARG A 3 -18.63 -10.63 -2.28
N THR A 4 -18.81 -10.14 -3.52
CA THR A 4 -19.25 -10.99 -4.65
C THR A 4 -18.09 -11.52 -5.46
N PHE A 5 -16.99 -10.75 -5.59
CA PHE A 5 -15.88 -11.10 -6.46
C PHE A 5 -14.54 -11.20 -5.73
N VAL A 6 -14.10 -10.17 -5.00
CA VAL A 6 -12.74 -10.13 -4.44
C VAL A 6 -12.58 -11.13 -3.30
N ARG A 7 -13.52 -11.19 -2.38
CA ARG A 7 -13.49 -12.11 -1.22
C ARG A 7 -13.46 -13.59 -1.65
N PRO A 8 -14.34 -14.10 -2.53
CA PRO A 8 -14.25 -15.49 -2.96
C PRO A 8 -12.99 -15.77 -3.79
N ALA A 9 -12.56 -14.83 -4.65
CA ALA A 9 -11.32 -14.98 -5.41
C ALA A 9 -10.09 -15.04 -4.51
N SER A 10 -10.01 -14.19 -3.48
CA SER A 10 -8.91 -14.19 -2.51
C SER A 10 -8.86 -15.46 -1.67
N LYS A 11 -10.01 -15.95 -1.20
CA LYS A 11 -10.10 -17.24 -0.50
C LYS A 11 -9.66 -18.40 -1.38
N GLY A 12 -10.09 -18.42 -2.65
CA GLY A 12 -9.64 -19.39 -3.65
C GLY A 12 -8.13 -19.33 -3.86
N TYR A 13 -7.58 -18.13 -4.05
CA TYR A 13 -6.15 -17.92 -4.24
C TYR A 13 -5.31 -18.46 -3.07
N VAL A 14 -5.61 -18.06 -1.83
CA VAL A 14 -4.83 -18.50 -0.66
C VAL A 14 -5.02 -19.98 -0.31
N SER A 15 -6.11 -20.61 -0.75
CA SER A 15 -6.34 -22.04 -0.54
C SER A 15 -5.62 -22.92 -1.56
N ILE A 16 -5.43 -22.43 -2.79
CA ILE A 16 -4.86 -23.20 -3.89
C ILE A 16 -3.36 -22.95 -4.04
N VAL A 17 -2.93 -21.69 -3.88
CA VAL A 17 -1.53 -21.28 -4.10
C VAL A 17 -0.71 -21.50 -2.84
N PRO A 18 0.39 -22.27 -2.87
CA PRO A 18 1.24 -22.46 -1.68
C PRO A 18 1.86 -21.13 -1.20
N ARG A 19 2.02 -20.98 0.11
CA ARG A 19 2.58 -19.75 0.72
C ARG A 19 3.90 -19.27 0.11
N PRO A 20 4.90 -20.15 -0.19
CA PRO A 20 6.14 -19.67 -0.81
C PRO A 20 5.93 -19.02 -2.17
N VAL A 21 4.95 -19.54 -2.96
CA VAL A 21 4.60 -18.96 -4.26
C VAL A 21 3.89 -17.62 -4.08
N GLN A 22 2.97 -17.51 -3.10
CA GLN A 22 2.33 -16.24 -2.76
C GLN A 22 3.37 -15.18 -2.38
N SER A 23 4.34 -15.55 -1.53
CA SER A 23 5.45 -14.65 -1.14
C SER A 23 6.30 -14.25 -2.34
N GLY A 24 6.63 -15.18 -3.23
CA GLY A 24 7.38 -14.88 -4.45
C GLY A 24 6.64 -13.89 -5.38
N VAL A 25 5.33 -14.07 -5.55
CA VAL A 25 4.49 -13.16 -6.34
C VAL A 25 4.42 -11.78 -5.69
N SER A 26 4.27 -11.70 -4.38
CA SER A 26 4.26 -10.44 -3.63
C SER A 26 5.60 -9.71 -3.72
N ASN A 27 6.72 -10.43 -3.55
CA ASN A 27 8.07 -9.89 -3.69
C ASN A 27 8.31 -9.35 -5.10
N PHE A 28 7.94 -10.12 -6.13
CA PHE A 28 8.05 -9.71 -7.53
C PHE A 28 7.26 -8.42 -7.81
N SER A 29 5.99 -8.38 -7.41
CA SER A 29 5.15 -7.19 -7.54
C SER A 29 5.75 -5.99 -6.80
N SER A 30 6.22 -6.20 -5.57
CA SER A 30 6.87 -5.17 -4.76
C SER A 30 8.15 -4.66 -5.42
N ASN A 31 8.97 -5.55 -5.99
CA ASN A 31 10.20 -5.17 -6.70
C ASN A 31 9.91 -4.33 -7.94
N LEU A 32 8.90 -4.71 -8.73
CA LEU A 32 8.49 -3.93 -9.92
C LEU A 32 7.92 -2.54 -9.58
N SER A 33 7.45 -2.33 -8.36
CA SER A 33 6.97 -1.02 -7.91
C SER A 33 8.08 -0.11 -7.36
N LEU A 34 9.27 -0.64 -7.06
CA LEU A 34 10.38 0.13 -6.49
C LEU A 34 10.82 1.31 -7.37
N PRO A 35 10.94 1.21 -8.72
CA PRO A 35 11.33 2.36 -9.52
C PRO A 35 10.36 3.55 -9.40
N GLY A 36 9.05 3.32 -9.31
CA GLY A 36 8.08 4.38 -9.03
C GLY A 36 8.24 4.96 -7.62
N THR A 37 8.51 4.10 -6.62
CA THR A 37 8.83 4.53 -5.25
C THR A 37 10.10 5.39 -5.20
N ILE A 38 11.15 5.01 -5.95
CA ILE A 38 12.40 5.79 -6.05
C ILE A 38 12.14 7.18 -6.62
N VAL A 39 11.32 7.28 -7.69
CA VAL A 39 10.93 8.58 -8.25
C VAL A 39 10.25 9.44 -7.19
N ASN A 40 9.30 8.89 -6.45
CA ASN A 40 8.61 9.62 -5.37
C ASN A 40 9.56 10.02 -4.24
N ASN A 41 10.50 9.15 -3.81
CA ASN A 41 11.51 9.52 -2.82
C ASN A 41 12.36 10.71 -3.30
N VAL A 42 12.76 10.74 -4.58
CA VAL A 42 13.51 11.87 -5.16
C VAL A 42 12.66 13.14 -5.17
N LEU A 43 11.39 13.06 -5.60
CA LEU A 43 10.47 14.20 -5.63
C LEU A 43 10.18 14.77 -4.23
N GLN A 44 10.28 13.94 -3.21
CA GLN A 44 10.16 14.32 -1.80
C GLN A 44 11.48 14.84 -1.19
N GLY A 45 12.60 14.82 -1.95
CA GLY A 45 13.92 15.20 -1.46
C GLY A 45 14.57 14.15 -0.54
N ARG A 46 14.00 12.96 -0.42
CA ARG A 46 14.50 11.86 0.43
C ARG A 46 15.54 11.01 -0.30
N ILE A 47 16.69 11.62 -0.62
CA ILE A 47 17.73 10.99 -1.46
C ILE A 47 18.32 9.73 -0.81
N GLY A 48 18.43 9.68 0.53
CA GLY A 48 18.90 8.48 1.24
C GLY A 48 17.96 7.28 1.03
N GLU A 49 16.67 7.50 1.14
CA GLU A 49 15.64 6.48 0.89
C GLU A 49 15.57 6.06 -0.59
N ALA A 50 15.74 7.02 -1.51
CA ALA A 50 15.89 6.73 -2.93
C ALA A 50 17.06 5.81 -3.21
N GLY A 51 18.23 6.09 -2.62
CA GLY A 51 19.43 5.24 -2.69
C GLY A 51 19.21 3.86 -2.12
N GLN A 52 18.59 3.76 -0.94
CA GLN A 52 18.23 2.49 -0.31
C GLN A 52 17.31 1.64 -1.19
N ASN A 53 16.25 2.23 -1.74
CA ASN A 53 15.33 1.54 -2.64
C ASN A 53 15.99 1.16 -3.97
N THR A 54 16.95 1.96 -4.46
CA THR A 54 17.74 1.62 -5.65
C THR A 54 18.61 0.37 -5.41
N LEU A 55 19.27 0.29 -4.24
CA LEU A 55 20.04 -0.89 -3.86
C LEU A 55 19.14 -2.13 -3.71
N ARG A 56 17.97 -1.97 -3.10
CA ARG A 56 16.97 -3.04 -3.01
C ARG A 56 16.58 -3.55 -4.40
N PHE A 57 16.22 -2.64 -5.30
CA PHE A 57 15.84 -2.99 -6.66
C PHE A 57 16.96 -3.76 -7.37
N ALA A 58 18.21 -3.30 -7.28
CA ALA A 58 19.35 -3.94 -7.89
C ALA A 58 19.60 -5.35 -7.31
N LEU A 59 19.63 -5.49 -5.97
CA LEU A 59 19.85 -6.77 -5.30
C LEU A 59 18.73 -7.77 -5.58
N ASN A 60 17.48 -7.34 -5.47
CA ASN A 60 16.35 -8.23 -5.66
C ASN A 60 16.18 -8.62 -7.14
N THR A 61 16.51 -7.72 -8.07
CA THR A 61 16.47 -8.05 -9.50
C THR A 61 17.58 -9.01 -9.91
N THR A 62 18.78 -8.86 -9.35
CA THR A 62 19.94 -9.70 -9.71
C THR A 62 20.01 -10.98 -8.88
N LEU A 63 20.15 -10.87 -7.57
CA LEU A 63 20.29 -12.01 -6.66
C LEU A 63 18.95 -12.65 -6.33
N GLY A 64 17.84 -11.88 -6.37
CA GLY A 64 16.50 -12.32 -6.08
C GLY A 64 15.72 -12.87 -7.29
N ILE A 65 16.41 -13.14 -8.41
CA ILE A 65 15.83 -13.70 -9.66
C ILE A 65 14.63 -12.84 -10.10
N GLY A 66 14.91 -11.60 -10.52
CA GLY A 66 13.89 -10.65 -10.97
C GLY A 66 13.01 -10.10 -9.84
N GLY A 67 13.34 -10.36 -8.57
CA GLY A 67 12.55 -9.91 -7.42
C GLY A 67 11.59 -10.96 -6.86
N ILE A 68 11.65 -12.22 -7.30
CA ILE A 68 10.89 -13.33 -6.70
C ILE A 68 11.34 -13.56 -5.26
N PHE A 69 12.64 -13.45 -5.01
CA PHE A 69 13.21 -13.48 -3.67
C PHE A 69 13.57 -12.06 -3.22
N ASP A 70 13.61 -11.83 -1.89
CA ASP A 70 13.98 -10.55 -1.29
C ASP A 70 15.27 -10.66 -0.46
N PRO A 71 16.43 -10.87 -1.10
CA PRO A 71 17.70 -10.90 -0.38
C PRO A 71 18.04 -9.57 0.30
N SER A 72 17.50 -8.45 -0.17
CA SER A 72 17.77 -7.14 0.46
C SER A 72 17.32 -7.08 1.92
N SER A 73 16.25 -7.78 2.29
CA SER A 73 15.76 -7.83 3.66
C SER A 73 16.73 -8.55 4.59
N GLU A 74 17.47 -9.55 4.10
CA GLU A 74 18.54 -10.23 4.85
C GLU A 74 19.70 -9.27 5.16
N PHE A 75 19.96 -8.31 4.27
CA PHE A 75 20.93 -7.23 4.50
C PHE A 75 20.37 -6.05 5.31
N LYS A 76 19.17 -6.21 5.91
CA LYS A 76 18.48 -5.14 6.68
C LYS A 76 18.20 -3.87 5.86
N LEU A 77 18.16 -3.98 4.56
CA LEU A 77 17.72 -2.92 3.66
C LEU A 77 16.22 -3.01 3.52
N TYR A 78 15.48 -2.38 4.41
CA TYR A 78 14.02 -2.39 4.37
C TYR A 78 13.49 -1.39 3.34
N ARG A 79 12.29 -1.67 2.80
CA ARG A 79 11.66 -0.80 1.82
C ARG A 79 11.22 0.52 2.49
N ALA A 80 11.71 1.64 1.97
CA ALA A 80 11.18 2.96 2.27
C ALA A 80 9.95 3.21 1.38
N LYS A 81 8.78 3.26 1.98
CA LYS A 81 7.55 3.53 1.24
C LYS A 81 7.54 4.98 0.75
N ALA A 82 7.05 5.21 -0.44
CA ALA A 82 6.70 6.52 -0.98
C ALA A 82 5.72 6.34 -2.14
N ASP A 83 4.76 7.23 -2.22
CA ASP A 83 3.77 7.34 -3.28
C ASP A 83 3.55 8.81 -3.67
N PHE A 84 2.83 9.06 -4.76
CA PHE A 84 2.63 10.42 -5.21
C PHE A 84 1.63 11.21 -4.34
N GLY A 85 0.71 10.53 -3.63
CA GLY A 85 -0.14 11.17 -2.62
C GLY A 85 0.68 11.72 -1.46
N GLU A 86 1.72 10.98 -1.01
CA GLU A 86 2.70 11.46 -0.04
C GLU A 86 3.55 12.61 -0.60
N THR A 87 3.97 12.51 -1.87
CA THR A 87 4.69 13.59 -2.55
C THR A 87 3.88 14.88 -2.57
N LEU A 88 2.59 14.80 -2.89
CA LEU A 88 1.68 15.94 -2.81
C LEU A 88 1.55 16.50 -1.38
N ALA A 89 1.53 15.62 -0.35
CA ALA A 89 1.52 16.04 1.05
C ALA A 89 2.80 16.82 1.43
N VAL A 90 3.96 16.33 1.03
CA VAL A 90 5.25 17.01 1.23
C VAL A 90 5.27 18.37 0.51
N TRP A 91 4.62 18.48 -0.64
CA TRP A 91 4.48 19.76 -1.36
C TRP A 91 3.40 20.69 -0.77
N GLY A 92 2.75 20.29 0.33
CA GLY A 92 1.79 21.13 1.05
C GLY A 92 0.34 21.02 0.55
N VAL A 93 0.02 20.03 -0.29
CA VAL A 93 -1.36 19.77 -0.71
C VAL A 93 -2.14 19.12 0.43
N GLY A 94 -3.28 19.70 0.81
CA GLY A 94 -4.17 19.16 1.83
C GLY A 94 -4.73 17.79 1.47
N GLU A 95 -5.18 17.03 2.48
CA GLU A 95 -5.69 15.67 2.27
C GLU A 95 -7.02 15.63 1.48
N GLY A 96 -7.84 16.68 1.58
CA GLY A 96 -9.15 16.73 0.97
C GLY A 96 -10.18 15.82 1.65
N ALA A 97 -11.30 15.56 0.97
CA ALA A 97 -12.34 14.68 1.47
C ALA A 97 -11.92 13.21 1.42
N TYR A 98 -12.47 12.41 2.34
CA TYR A 98 -12.36 10.96 2.27
C TYR A 98 -13.29 10.41 1.20
N VAL A 99 -12.81 9.48 0.40
CA VAL A 99 -13.54 8.84 -0.69
C VAL A 99 -13.29 7.33 -0.69
N GLU A 100 -14.29 6.56 -1.07
CA GLU A 100 -14.13 5.12 -1.33
C GLU A 100 -14.17 4.85 -2.83
N LEU A 101 -13.04 4.42 -3.38
CA LEU A 101 -12.93 4.12 -4.80
C LEU A 101 -13.23 2.65 -5.06
N PRO A 102 -14.13 2.32 -6.00
CA PRO A 102 -14.39 0.93 -6.37
C PRO A 102 -13.08 0.21 -6.76
N LEU A 103 -12.86 -0.99 -6.24
CA LEU A 103 -11.67 -1.85 -6.47
C LEU A 103 -10.35 -1.33 -5.87
N ILE A 104 -10.23 -0.03 -5.61
CA ILE A 104 -9.01 0.61 -5.10
C ILE A 104 -9.09 0.74 -3.57
N GLY A 105 -10.31 0.89 -3.03
CA GLY A 105 -10.57 1.01 -1.60
C GLY A 105 -10.52 2.45 -1.08
N PRO A 106 -10.32 2.63 0.23
CA PRO A 106 -10.32 3.92 0.89
C PRO A 106 -9.20 4.82 0.40
N ALA A 107 -9.47 6.11 0.26
CA ALA A 107 -8.52 7.13 -0.13
C ALA A 107 -8.97 8.51 0.37
N THR A 108 -8.04 9.47 0.41
CA THR A 108 -8.41 10.89 0.37
C THR A 108 -8.38 11.38 -1.07
N GLU A 109 -8.95 12.55 -1.37
CA GLU A 109 -8.87 13.15 -2.71
C GLU A 109 -7.43 13.28 -3.18
N ARG A 110 -6.53 13.75 -2.32
CA ARG A 110 -5.10 13.83 -2.61
C ARG A 110 -4.51 12.47 -2.97
N ASP A 111 -4.80 11.43 -2.17
CA ASP A 111 -4.24 10.11 -2.39
C ASP A 111 -4.87 9.42 -3.61
N ALA A 112 -6.13 9.73 -3.92
CA ALA A 112 -6.79 9.26 -5.15
C ALA A 112 -6.11 9.81 -6.39
N VAL A 113 -5.82 11.13 -6.41
CA VAL A 113 -5.04 11.76 -7.49
C VAL A 113 -3.63 11.18 -7.53
N GLY A 114 -2.98 11.01 -6.37
CA GLY A 114 -1.66 10.40 -6.27
C GLY A 114 -1.60 9.01 -6.91
N ARG A 115 -2.57 8.14 -6.61
CA ARG A 115 -2.66 6.80 -7.21
C ARG A 115 -2.80 6.82 -8.72
N ILE A 116 -3.54 7.81 -9.28
CA ILE A 116 -3.65 7.97 -10.73
C ILE A 116 -2.29 8.36 -11.32
N VAL A 117 -1.60 9.31 -10.71
CA VAL A 117 -0.26 9.75 -11.16
C VAL A 117 0.74 8.60 -11.05
N ASP A 118 0.70 7.80 -9.99
CA ASP A 118 1.60 6.65 -9.79
C ASP A 118 1.49 5.60 -10.91
N LEU A 119 0.37 5.51 -11.62
CA LEU A 119 0.27 4.65 -12.81
C LEU A 119 1.24 5.09 -13.94
N PHE A 120 1.62 6.36 -13.96
CA PHE A 120 2.47 6.96 -14.98
C PHE A 120 3.88 7.30 -14.48
N THR A 121 4.14 7.28 -13.17
CA THR A 121 5.45 7.64 -12.61
C THR A 121 6.45 6.49 -12.60
N ASN A 122 5.99 5.25 -12.75
CA ASN A 122 6.88 4.10 -12.77
C ASN A 122 7.61 3.97 -14.13
N PRO A 123 8.95 4.16 -14.18
CA PRO A 123 9.71 4.10 -15.43
C PRO A 123 9.58 2.75 -16.15
N LEU A 124 9.38 1.64 -15.43
CA LEU A 124 9.23 0.31 -16.02
C LEU A 124 8.02 0.21 -16.95
N THR A 125 6.98 1.01 -16.72
CA THR A 125 5.80 1.06 -17.58
C THR A 125 6.14 1.42 -19.02
N TYR A 126 7.22 2.21 -19.22
CA TYR A 126 7.67 2.68 -20.52
C TYR A 126 8.82 1.85 -21.11
N MET A 127 9.54 1.11 -20.26
CA MET A 127 10.72 0.33 -20.66
C MET A 127 10.39 -1.11 -21.01
N VAL A 128 9.30 -1.66 -20.45
CA VAL A 128 8.90 -3.06 -20.68
C VAL A 128 7.76 -3.08 -21.71
N PRO A 129 7.98 -3.62 -22.90
CA PRO A 129 6.93 -3.72 -23.92
C PRO A 129 5.84 -4.72 -23.54
N ALA A 130 4.74 -4.70 -24.27
CA ALA A 130 3.76 -5.79 -24.21
C ALA A 130 4.28 -7.01 -25.00
N PRO A 131 3.99 -8.24 -24.58
CA PRO A 131 3.09 -8.63 -23.47
C PRO A 131 3.74 -8.66 -22.07
N GLU A 132 5.05 -8.46 -21.94
CA GLU A 132 5.81 -8.66 -20.71
C GLU A 132 5.34 -7.71 -19.57
N SER A 133 4.89 -6.49 -19.91
CA SER A 133 4.34 -5.54 -18.94
C SER A 133 3.09 -6.06 -18.21
N TYR A 134 2.33 -6.97 -18.83
CA TYR A 134 1.14 -7.55 -18.21
C TYR A 134 1.47 -8.51 -17.04
N TYR A 135 2.66 -9.10 -17.01
CA TYR A 135 3.08 -9.94 -15.88
C TYR A 135 3.16 -9.15 -14.58
N GLY A 136 3.64 -7.91 -14.63
CA GLY A 136 3.67 -7.02 -13.48
C GLY A 136 2.27 -6.69 -12.95
N THR A 137 1.34 -6.38 -13.84
CA THR A 137 -0.06 -6.13 -13.49
C THR A 137 -0.71 -7.36 -12.89
N GLY A 138 -0.52 -8.54 -13.52
CA GLY A 138 -1.03 -9.81 -13.01
C GLY A 138 -0.48 -10.15 -11.62
N ALA A 139 0.82 -9.96 -11.41
CA ALA A 139 1.46 -10.17 -10.11
C ALA A 139 0.91 -9.20 -9.04
N SER A 140 0.66 -7.94 -9.39
CA SER A 140 0.10 -6.95 -8.46
C SER A 140 -1.34 -7.30 -8.06
N VAL A 141 -2.15 -7.77 -8.98
CA VAL A 141 -3.51 -8.26 -8.69
C VAL A 141 -3.44 -9.50 -7.78
N ALA A 142 -2.58 -10.47 -8.11
CA ALA A 142 -2.43 -11.69 -7.33
C ALA A 142 -1.90 -11.40 -5.91
N ALA A 143 -0.95 -10.47 -5.76
CA ALA A 143 -0.46 -10.04 -4.46
C ALA A 143 -1.58 -9.43 -3.60
N ARG A 144 -2.41 -8.54 -4.18
CA ARG A 144 -3.58 -7.96 -3.48
C ARG A 144 -4.62 -9.00 -3.08
N LEU A 145 -4.85 -10.02 -3.92
CA LEU A 145 -5.72 -11.14 -3.56
C LEU A 145 -5.12 -11.95 -2.40
N GLY A 146 -3.81 -12.15 -2.40
CA GLY A 146 -3.06 -12.79 -1.31
C GLY A 146 -3.22 -12.03 0.01
N ASP A 147 -3.00 -10.71 -0.01
CA ASP A 147 -3.17 -9.84 1.16
C ASP A 147 -4.61 -9.87 1.67
N ARG A 148 -5.59 -9.71 0.76
CA ARG A 148 -7.03 -9.79 1.10
C ARG A 148 -7.40 -11.15 1.71
N GLY A 149 -6.81 -12.23 1.22
CA GLY A 149 -7.05 -13.58 1.74
C GLY A 149 -6.36 -13.82 3.09
N THR A 150 -5.13 -13.34 3.26
CA THR A 150 -4.34 -13.49 4.48
C THR A 150 -4.93 -12.68 5.64
N PHE A 151 -5.36 -11.47 5.38
CA PHE A 151 -6.00 -10.58 6.37
C PHE A 151 -7.53 -10.65 6.33
N GLY A 152 -8.07 -11.77 5.80
CA GLY A 152 -9.49 -11.93 5.52
C GLY A 152 -10.40 -11.65 6.71
N ASP A 153 -10.12 -12.21 7.87
CA ASP A 153 -10.94 -12.07 9.06
C ASP A 153 -10.95 -10.62 9.57
N THR A 154 -9.79 -9.96 9.55
CA THR A 154 -9.68 -8.54 9.96
C THR A 154 -10.45 -7.63 9.00
N ILE A 155 -10.33 -7.85 7.69
CA ILE A 155 -11.04 -7.06 6.69
C ILE A 155 -12.54 -7.34 6.76
N ASP A 156 -12.95 -8.58 6.96
CA ASP A 156 -14.35 -8.97 7.09
C ASP A 156 -14.98 -8.32 8.33
N SER A 157 -14.27 -8.25 9.45
CA SER A 157 -14.77 -7.60 10.68
C SER A 157 -15.04 -6.10 10.47
N VAL A 158 -14.19 -5.41 9.72
CA VAL A 158 -14.39 -3.99 9.40
C VAL A 158 -15.54 -3.80 8.42
N LEU A 159 -15.60 -4.60 7.35
CA LEU A 159 -16.54 -4.40 6.26
C LEU A 159 -17.93 -4.95 6.52
N TYR A 160 -18.08 -6.01 7.37
CA TYR A 160 -19.31 -6.77 7.47
C TYR A 160 -19.85 -6.91 8.89
N ASP A 161 -18.99 -6.86 9.90
CA ASP A 161 -19.39 -7.08 11.30
C ASP A 161 -19.49 -5.78 12.09
N SER A 162 -19.04 -4.65 11.52
CA SER A 162 -19.14 -3.34 12.15
C SER A 162 -20.52 -2.71 12.00
N ALA A 163 -20.95 -1.94 12.99
CA ALA A 163 -22.22 -1.19 12.95
C ALA A 163 -22.22 -0.10 11.84
N ASP A 164 -21.08 0.52 11.59
CA ASP A 164 -20.85 1.48 10.51
C ASP A 164 -19.48 1.21 9.86
N SER A 165 -19.50 0.42 8.80
CA SER A 165 -18.30 0.03 8.07
C SER A 165 -17.61 1.21 7.38
N TYR A 166 -18.38 2.21 6.95
CA TYR A 166 -17.81 3.41 6.31
C TYR A 166 -17.02 4.25 7.31
N ALA A 167 -17.62 4.59 8.45
CA ALA A 167 -16.96 5.37 9.49
C ALA A 167 -15.73 4.65 10.06
N GLN A 168 -15.82 3.33 10.23
CA GLN A 168 -14.69 2.52 10.70
C GLN A 168 -13.55 2.49 9.68
N ALA A 169 -13.84 2.22 8.41
CA ALA A 169 -12.84 2.21 7.34
C ALA A 169 -12.18 3.58 7.18
N GLN A 170 -12.98 4.65 7.22
CA GLN A 170 -12.49 6.03 7.19
C GLN A 170 -11.52 6.32 8.34
N THR A 171 -11.89 5.98 9.57
CA THR A 171 -11.06 6.22 10.74
C THR A 171 -9.75 5.48 10.66
N ILE A 172 -9.78 4.18 10.35
CA ILE A 172 -8.58 3.35 10.21
C ILE A 172 -7.67 3.91 9.11
N TYR A 173 -8.23 4.23 7.95
CA TYR A 173 -7.46 4.76 6.83
C TYR A 173 -6.79 6.08 7.17
N LEU A 174 -7.54 7.06 7.70
CA LEU A 174 -7.01 8.38 8.01
C LEU A 174 -5.95 8.34 9.10
N GLN A 175 -6.16 7.55 10.16
CA GLN A 175 -5.16 7.38 11.21
C GLN A 175 -3.87 6.76 10.67
N ASN A 176 -3.98 5.66 9.91
CA ASN A 176 -2.80 5.02 9.33
C ASN A 176 -2.07 5.95 8.35
N ARG A 177 -2.83 6.68 7.51
CA ARG A 177 -2.24 7.58 6.52
C ARG A 177 -1.52 8.76 7.16
N ARG A 178 -2.12 9.37 8.18
CA ARG A 178 -1.48 10.45 8.94
C ARG A 178 -0.24 9.97 9.68
N PHE A 179 -0.27 8.76 10.22
CA PHE A 179 0.90 8.13 10.82
C PHE A 179 2.03 7.92 9.79
N GLU A 180 1.73 7.38 8.61
CA GLU A 180 2.71 7.21 7.52
C GLU A 180 3.33 8.54 7.08
N LEU A 181 2.55 9.62 7.07
CA LEU A 181 3.01 10.97 6.73
C LEU A 181 3.78 11.68 7.87
N GLY A 182 3.97 11.03 9.02
CA GLY A 182 4.53 11.67 10.21
C GLY A 182 3.65 12.77 10.81
N GLN A 183 2.39 12.85 10.36
CA GLN A 183 1.36 13.72 10.90
C GLN A 183 0.62 12.91 11.98
N ALA A 184 1.27 12.66 13.13
CA ALA A 184 0.57 12.08 14.26
C ALA A 184 -0.70 12.94 14.51
N ALA A 185 -1.85 12.27 14.74
CA ALA A 185 -2.99 12.99 15.28
C ALA A 185 -2.45 13.83 16.45
N PRO A 186 -2.87 15.11 16.61
CA PRO A 186 -2.60 15.78 17.86
C PRO A 186 -3.03 14.79 18.93
N GLU A 187 -2.11 14.44 19.82
CA GLU A 187 -2.49 13.74 21.03
C GLU A 187 -3.67 14.57 21.55
N ALA A 188 -4.87 14.03 21.36
CA ALA A 188 -5.96 14.50 22.17
C ALA A 188 -5.37 14.28 23.57
N GLU A 189 -5.05 15.36 24.27
CA GLU A 189 -4.84 15.32 25.71
C GLU A 189 -6.11 14.71 26.27
N LEU A 190 -6.17 13.39 26.19
CA LEU A 190 -7.05 12.61 27.03
C LEU A 190 -6.40 12.78 28.41
N ASP A 191 -6.75 13.90 29.06
CA ASP A 191 -6.57 14.00 30.48
C ASP A 191 -7.31 12.76 31.04
N PRO A 192 -6.58 11.74 31.55
CA PRO A 192 -7.21 10.53 32.04
C PRO A 192 -8.19 10.81 33.20
N PHE A 193 -8.26 12.04 33.65
CA PHE A 193 -9.16 12.55 34.70
C PHE A 193 -10.30 13.44 34.18
N ASP A 194 -10.30 13.81 32.87
CA ASP A 194 -11.41 14.54 32.25
C ASP A 194 -12.49 13.55 31.74
N LEU A 195 -12.87 12.65 32.63
CA LEU A 195 -14.10 11.89 32.50
C LEU A 195 -15.24 12.87 32.74
N ASN A 196 -15.79 13.43 31.64
CA ASN A 196 -17.02 14.20 31.69
C ASN A 196 -18.13 13.31 32.25
N THR A 197 -18.34 13.42 33.57
CA THR A 197 -19.40 12.72 34.31
C THR A 197 -20.75 13.46 34.25
N GLU A 198 -20.90 14.42 33.37
CA GLU A 198 -22.18 15.08 33.11
C GLU A 198 -23.07 14.19 32.25
N GLY A 199 -23.74 13.23 32.85
CA GLY A 199 -24.67 12.35 32.11
C GLY A 199 -25.10 11.08 32.80
N PHE A 200 -24.84 10.91 34.10
CA PHE A 200 -25.42 9.85 34.93
C PHE A 200 -26.37 10.38 35.96
#